data_40034fb124eb7c726acdf3badb148312
#
_entry.id   40034fb124eb7c726acdf3badb148312
#
_cell.length_a   1.000
_cell.length_b   1.000
_cell.length_c   1.000
_cell.angle_alpha   90.00
_cell.angle_beta   90.00
_cell.angle_gamma   90.00
#
_symmetry.space_group_name_H-M   'P 1'
#
loop_
_entity.id
_entity.type
_entity.pdbx_description
1 polymer ?
#
loop_
_entity_poly.entity_id
_entity_poly.type
_entity_poly.pdbx_seq_one_letter_code
_entity_poly.pdbx_strand_id
1 'polypeptide(L)'
;MTKPKISSTHICSDLSSNSCKREACARVSRYIVTALFVVLFVGSYADMLSAQETAPTTIAKRSVIPILGTTYNEEWEQVGIVADVEVEFERRDDHDGLQLDFLTKPGRFSSLAKRSVQEALALVTQAAGLNADSWTVRFRLPYAGVTLYGESLSAMAAMSVVALAKGEMVHGDIVMTGTVTPEGSIGTVGGIPLKIVAAHQEHFRRVLIPEEPDVADGDWETPFLMHVSPVRSVDVAYFALTDHHLKASGADQQFEVSLAR
;
A
#
# COMPACT_ATOMS: atom_id res chain seq x y z
N MET A 1 16.25 -0.63 55.57
CA MET A 1 16.98 -1.65 56.38
C MET A 1 17.79 -2.46 55.38
N THR A 2 18.96 -2.10 55.35
CA THR A 2 20.28 -2.62 55.73
C THR A 2 20.95 -3.48 54.64
N LYS A 3 21.97 -2.87 54.02
CA LYS A 3 23.18 -3.54 53.49
C LYS A 3 23.96 -4.19 54.67
N PRO A 4 24.86 -5.12 54.42
CA PRO A 4 26.29 -4.80 54.33
C PRO A 4 26.99 -5.63 53.21
N LYS A 5 28.02 -5.19 52.52
CA LYS A 5 29.40 -4.71 52.78
C LYS A 5 30.31 -5.77 53.46
N ILE A 6 31.50 -5.89 52.88
CA ILE A 6 32.82 -6.22 53.42
C ILE A 6 33.53 -7.23 52.51
N SER A 7 34.60 -6.90 51.83
CA SER A 7 35.94 -6.45 52.16
C SER A 7 36.95 -7.58 52.21
N SER A 8 37.94 -7.43 51.47
CA SER A 8 39.38 -7.32 51.70
C SER A 8 40.19 -8.61 51.62
N THR A 9 41.21 -8.53 50.92
CA THR A 9 42.61 -8.19 50.98
C THR A 9 43.61 -9.33 51.16
N HIS A 10 44.72 -9.11 50.50
CA HIS A 10 46.16 -9.45 50.83
C HIS A 10 46.69 -10.77 50.27
N ILE A 11 47.84 -10.87 49.78
CA ILE A 11 49.16 -10.19 49.78
C ILE A 11 50.15 -11.14 49.07
N CYS A 12 51.00 -10.57 48.25
CA CYS A 12 52.47 -10.73 48.05
C CYS A 12 53.13 -12.09 48.10
N SER A 13 53.97 -12.31 47.23
CA SER A 13 55.45 -12.16 47.06
C SER A 13 56.02 -13.45 46.52
N ASP A 14 56.91 -13.45 45.68
CA ASP A 14 58.22 -13.13 45.37
C ASP A 14 58.94 -14.20 44.51
N LEU A 15 59.74 -13.71 43.59
CA LEU A 15 61.04 -14.23 43.12
C LEU A 15 61.16 -15.57 42.40
N SER A 16 61.45 -15.48 41.09
CA SER A 16 62.80 -15.84 40.72
C SER A 16 63.03 -15.68 39.19
N SER A 17 63.96 -14.83 38.89
CA SER A 17 64.58 -14.61 37.58
C SER A 17 65.22 -15.90 37.03
N ASN A 18 64.92 -16.25 35.82
CA ASN A 18 65.77 -16.87 34.81
C ASN A 18 64.98 -17.58 33.71
N SER A 19 64.19 -16.83 32.95
CA SER A 19 63.60 -17.37 31.71
C SER A 19 63.41 -16.31 30.62
N CYS A 20 64.31 -15.30 30.59
CA CYS A 20 64.12 -14.15 29.70
C CYS A 20 64.80 -14.22 28.34
N LYS A 21 65.27 -15.37 27.88
CA LYS A 21 65.96 -15.49 26.55
C LYS A 21 65.34 -16.53 25.58
N ARG A 22 64.42 -17.37 26.02
CA ARG A 22 63.74 -18.32 25.08
C ARG A 22 62.35 -17.93 24.63
N GLU A 23 61.71 -17.01 25.31
CA GLU A 23 60.36 -16.56 24.98
C GLU A 23 60.30 -15.47 23.88
N ALA A 24 61.38 -14.71 23.72
CA ALA A 24 61.43 -13.64 22.68
C ALA A 24 61.44 -14.18 21.26
N CYS A 25 62.06 -15.33 20.98
CA CYS A 25 62.06 -15.92 19.65
C CYS A 25 60.75 -16.61 19.27
N ALA A 26 60.03 -17.16 20.24
CA ALA A 26 58.74 -17.82 19.99
C ALA A 26 57.57 -16.85 19.74
N ARG A 27 57.68 -15.63 20.31
CA ARG A 27 56.66 -14.57 20.11
C ARG A 27 56.73 -13.94 18.72
N VAL A 28 57.91 -13.73 18.18
CA VAL A 28 58.08 -13.14 16.83
C VAL A 28 57.52 -14.07 15.74
N SER A 29 57.75 -15.40 15.89
CA SER A 29 57.24 -16.40 14.91
C SER A 29 55.70 -16.50 14.95
N ARG A 30 55.06 -16.33 16.10
CA ARG A 30 53.59 -16.35 16.23
C ARG A 30 52.91 -15.11 15.62
N TYR A 31 53.54 -13.95 15.68
CA TYR A 31 53.00 -12.72 15.07
C TYR A 31 53.13 -12.72 13.54
N ILE A 32 54.17 -13.34 12.95
CA ILE A 32 54.31 -13.45 11.52
C ILE A 32 53.28 -14.41 10.91
N VAL A 33 52.99 -15.52 11.58
CA VAL A 33 51.95 -16.47 11.12
C VAL A 33 50.55 -15.90 11.26
N THR A 34 50.27 -15.17 12.34
CA THR A 34 48.96 -14.48 12.53
C THR A 34 48.78 -13.32 11.57
N ALA A 35 49.84 -12.55 11.28
CA ALA A 35 49.77 -11.46 10.30
C ALA A 35 49.54 -11.99 8.87
N LEU A 36 50.13 -13.11 8.50
CA LEU A 36 49.92 -13.74 7.20
C LEU A 36 48.50 -14.29 7.04
N PHE A 37 47.92 -14.87 8.12
CA PHE A 37 46.51 -15.33 8.09
C PHE A 37 45.52 -14.19 8.02
N VAL A 38 45.77 -13.05 8.68
CA VAL A 38 44.89 -11.89 8.61
C VAL A 38 44.90 -11.24 7.24
N VAL A 39 46.07 -11.18 6.55
CA VAL A 39 46.16 -10.63 5.19
C VAL A 39 45.48 -11.54 4.16
N LEU A 40 45.54 -12.87 4.33
CA LEU A 40 44.82 -13.81 3.46
C LEU A 40 43.33 -13.81 3.68
N PHE A 41 42.86 -13.53 4.91
CA PHE A 41 41.42 -13.42 5.21
C PHE A 41 40.81 -12.09 4.76
N VAL A 42 41.57 -10.98 4.81
CA VAL A 42 41.07 -9.67 4.32
C VAL A 42 41.00 -9.63 2.80
N GLY A 43 41.92 -10.35 2.08
CA GLY A 43 41.82 -10.49 0.62
C GLY A 43 40.59 -11.24 0.13
N SER A 44 40.09 -12.22 0.89
CA SER A 44 38.90 -13.00 0.54
C SER A 44 37.58 -12.27 0.81
N TYR A 45 37.57 -11.24 1.66
CA TYR A 45 36.41 -10.42 1.90
C TYR A 45 36.21 -9.30 0.88
N ALA A 46 37.27 -8.89 0.17
CA ALA A 46 37.20 -7.84 -0.84
C ALA A 46 36.43 -8.30 -2.10
N ASP A 47 36.48 -9.59 -2.43
CA ASP A 47 35.76 -10.15 -3.58
C ASP A 47 34.27 -10.43 -3.28
N MET A 48 33.87 -10.50 -2.00
CA MET A 48 32.46 -10.66 -1.63
C MET A 48 31.66 -9.33 -1.58
N LEU A 49 32.35 -8.18 -1.58
CA LEU A 49 31.66 -6.88 -1.58
C LEU A 49 31.35 -6.33 -2.98
N SER A 50 31.74 -7.01 -4.04
CA SER A 50 31.53 -6.53 -5.41
C SER A 50 30.31 -7.08 -6.13
N ALA A 51 29.52 -7.92 -5.48
CA ALA A 51 28.28 -8.47 -6.06
C ALA A 51 27.04 -8.03 -5.28
N GLN A 52 26.98 -6.77 -4.86
CA GLN A 52 25.71 -6.16 -4.57
C GLN A 52 25.16 -5.64 -5.90
N GLU A 53 24.61 -6.58 -6.67
CA GLU A 53 23.76 -6.31 -7.81
C GLU A 53 22.65 -5.40 -7.28
N THR A 54 22.75 -4.11 -7.59
CA THR A 54 21.68 -3.15 -7.35
C THR A 54 20.51 -3.62 -8.20
N ALA A 55 19.66 -4.45 -7.61
CA ALA A 55 18.36 -4.72 -8.18
C ALA A 55 17.72 -3.35 -8.51
N PRO A 56 17.16 -3.17 -9.69
CA PRO A 56 16.51 -1.92 -10.05
C PRO A 56 15.50 -1.60 -8.95
N THR A 57 15.71 -0.49 -8.26
CA THR A 57 14.79 -0.06 -7.20
C THR A 57 13.53 0.40 -7.88
N THR A 58 12.63 -0.53 -8.18
CA THR A 58 11.30 -0.22 -8.65
C THR A 58 10.62 0.56 -7.53
N ILE A 59 10.37 1.85 -7.78
CA ILE A 59 9.75 2.72 -6.78
C ILE A 59 8.28 2.33 -6.67
N ALA A 60 7.93 1.60 -5.62
CA ALA A 60 6.54 1.30 -5.30
C ALA A 60 5.82 2.58 -4.90
N LYS A 61 4.71 2.88 -5.57
CA LYS A 61 3.81 3.98 -5.20
C LYS A 61 2.81 3.49 -4.16
N ARG A 62 2.51 4.31 -3.17
CA ARG A 62 1.55 3.97 -2.10
C ARG A 62 0.49 5.04 -1.98
N SER A 63 -0.73 4.60 -1.68
CA SER A 63 -1.86 5.47 -1.36
C SER A 63 -2.73 4.83 -0.30
N VAL A 64 -3.45 5.65 0.44
CA VAL A 64 -4.55 5.22 1.30
C VAL A 64 -5.83 5.69 0.64
N ILE A 65 -6.76 4.78 0.41
CA ILE A 65 -8.04 5.08 -0.24
C ILE A 65 -9.19 4.86 0.75
N PRO A 66 -10.07 5.85 0.91
CA PRO A 66 -11.28 5.69 1.70
C PRO A 66 -12.29 4.84 0.94
N ILE A 67 -12.95 3.93 1.64
CA ILE A 67 -14.05 3.14 1.12
C ILE A 67 -15.29 3.28 2.00
N LEU A 68 -16.45 3.25 1.39
CA LEU A 68 -17.74 3.30 2.08
C LEU A 68 -18.29 1.89 2.27
N GLY A 69 -18.75 1.61 3.47
CA GLY A 69 -19.38 0.35 3.84
C GLY A 69 -20.53 0.54 4.82
N THR A 70 -21.15 -0.57 5.19
CA THR A 70 -22.11 -0.65 6.28
C THR A 70 -21.71 -1.72 7.28
N THR A 71 -22.05 -1.51 8.54
CA THR A 71 -21.82 -2.46 9.62
C THR A 71 -22.98 -2.39 10.63
N TYR A 72 -22.89 -3.12 11.73
CA TYR A 72 -23.82 -3.03 12.84
C TYR A 72 -23.12 -2.39 14.04
N ASN A 73 -23.81 -1.47 14.71
CA ASN A 73 -23.37 -0.91 15.98
C ASN A 73 -23.64 -1.87 17.16
N GLU A 74 -23.37 -1.44 18.39
CA GLU A 74 -23.59 -2.24 19.59
C GLU A 74 -25.07 -2.56 19.85
N GLU A 75 -25.97 -1.73 19.37
CA GLU A 75 -27.43 -1.87 19.44
C GLU A 75 -28.01 -2.74 18.31
N TRP A 76 -27.15 -3.33 17.46
CA TRP A 76 -27.53 -4.11 16.28
C TRP A 76 -28.29 -3.30 15.20
N GLU A 77 -28.11 -2.00 15.19
CA GLU A 77 -28.61 -1.14 14.12
C GLU A 77 -27.57 -1.04 13.00
N GLN A 78 -28.05 -1.07 11.76
CA GLN A 78 -27.17 -0.92 10.60
C GLN A 78 -26.71 0.53 10.49
N VAL A 79 -25.42 0.75 10.44
CA VAL A 79 -24.78 2.07 10.31
C VAL A 79 -23.79 2.08 9.15
N GLY A 80 -23.59 3.26 8.57
CA GLY A 80 -22.54 3.49 7.60
C GLY A 80 -21.17 3.62 8.25
N ILE A 81 -20.14 3.23 7.54
CA ILE A 81 -18.75 3.43 7.95
C ILE A 81 -17.89 3.89 6.78
N VAL A 82 -16.82 4.62 7.10
CA VAL A 82 -15.67 4.81 6.22
C VAL A 82 -14.52 3.95 6.74
N ALA A 83 -13.84 3.26 5.87
CA ALA A 83 -12.66 2.48 6.21
C ALA A 83 -11.54 2.78 5.20
N ASP A 84 -10.31 2.86 5.69
CA ASP A 84 -9.15 3.05 4.85
C ASP A 84 -8.61 1.74 4.32
N VAL A 85 -8.24 1.70 3.05
CA VAL A 85 -7.51 0.61 2.42
C VAL A 85 -6.18 1.14 1.92
N GLU A 86 -5.10 0.54 2.39
CA GLU A 86 -3.76 0.84 1.89
C GLU A 86 -3.56 0.11 0.56
N VAL A 87 -3.09 0.84 -0.45
CA VAL A 87 -2.80 0.32 -1.78
C VAL A 87 -1.33 0.59 -2.10
N GLU A 88 -0.61 -0.46 -2.48
CA GLU A 88 0.74 -0.37 -3.00
C GLU A 88 0.74 -0.83 -4.45
N PHE A 89 1.27 0.01 -5.33
CA PHE A 89 1.40 -0.23 -6.76
C PHE A 89 2.87 -0.29 -7.16
N GLU A 90 3.23 -1.31 -7.89
CA GLU A 90 4.57 -1.51 -8.44
C GLU A 90 4.47 -1.90 -9.91
N ARG A 91 5.30 -1.29 -10.75
CA ARG A 91 5.44 -1.71 -12.14
C ARG A 91 6.67 -2.61 -12.26
N ARG A 92 6.46 -3.82 -12.74
CA ARG A 92 7.53 -4.79 -13.02
C ARG A 92 8.06 -4.59 -14.44
N ASP A 93 9.22 -5.19 -14.73
CA ASP A 93 9.83 -5.20 -16.07
C ASP A 93 9.43 -6.46 -16.87
N ASP A 94 8.73 -7.41 -16.24
CA ASP A 94 8.20 -8.61 -16.89
C ASP A 94 6.81 -8.36 -17.51
N HIS A 95 6.30 -9.35 -18.21
CA HIS A 95 4.95 -9.35 -18.78
C HIS A 95 4.16 -10.59 -18.32
N ASP A 96 4.36 -11.00 -17.07
CA ASP A 96 3.78 -12.23 -16.49
C ASP A 96 2.32 -12.05 -16.04
N GLY A 97 1.69 -10.97 -16.46
CA GLY A 97 0.30 -10.66 -16.12
C GLY A 97 0.14 -9.82 -14.86
N LEU A 98 -1.09 -9.35 -14.63
CA LEU A 98 -1.47 -8.59 -13.45
C LEU A 98 -1.39 -9.46 -12.19
N GLN A 99 -0.60 -9.04 -11.20
CA GLN A 99 -0.53 -9.66 -9.88
C GLN A 99 -1.33 -8.84 -8.87
N LEU A 100 -2.34 -9.47 -8.24
CA LEU A 100 -3.17 -8.85 -7.20
C LEU A 100 -3.02 -9.60 -5.89
N ASP A 101 -2.44 -8.93 -4.91
CA ASP A 101 -2.24 -9.45 -3.57
C ASP A 101 -3.18 -8.77 -2.58
N PHE A 102 -4.03 -9.56 -1.93
CA PHE A 102 -4.85 -9.11 -0.83
C PHE A 102 -4.27 -9.63 0.47
N LEU A 103 -3.60 -8.76 1.22
CA LEU A 103 -2.97 -9.16 2.47
C LEU A 103 -4.03 -9.62 3.47
N THR A 104 -3.72 -10.70 4.20
CA THR A 104 -4.67 -11.35 5.11
C THR A 104 -4.53 -10.90 6.56
N LYS A 105 -3.59 -9.99 6.82
CA LYS A 105 -3.34 -9.38 8.14
C LYS A 105 -2.96 -7.91 7.95
N PRO A 106 -3.39 -7.02 8.87
CA PRO A 106 -4.21 -7.27 10.07
C PRO A 106 -5.68 -7.57 9.79
N GLY A 107 -6.27 -7.00 8.73
CA GLY A 107 -7.63 -7.28 8.29
C GLY A 107 -7.67 -8.16 7.03
N ARG A 108 -8.87 -8.52 6.58
CA ARG A 108 -9.09 -9.44 5.46
C ARG A 108 -10.11 -8.91 4.47
N PHE A 109 -10.03 -9.40 3.24
CA PHE A 109 -11.03 -9.22 2.19
C PHE A 109 -11.72 -10.55 1.93
N SER A 110 -13.03 -10.54 1.82
CA SER A 110 -13.81 -11.72 1.42
C SER A 110 -13.48 -12.13 -0.03
N SER A 111 -13.84 -13.34 -0.42
CA SER A 111 -13.68 -13.79 -1.80
C SER A 111 -14.47 -12.95 -2.80
N LEU A 112 -15.65 -12.47 -2.40
CA LEU A 112 -16.48 -11.58 -3.21
C LEU A 112 -15.78 -10.23 -3.42
N ALA A 113 -15.31 -9.59 -2.35
CA ALA A 113 -14.59 -8.31 -2.44
C ALA A 113 -13.33 -8.42 -3.32
N LYS A 114 -12.56 -9.49 -3.19
CA LYS A 114 -11.37 -9.73 -4.04
C LYS A 114 -11.72 -9.85 -5.51
N ARG A 115 -12.74 -10.66 -5.82
CA ARG A 115 -13.18 -10.88 -7.20
C ARG A 115 -13.68 -9.59 -7.82
N SER A 116 -14.53 -8.84 -7.13
CA SER A 116 -15.09 -7.60 -7.67
C SER A 116 -14.03 -6.52 -7.91
N VAL A 117 -13.01 -6.41 -7.04
CA VAL A 117 -11.87 -5.51 -7.27
C VAL A 117 -11.06 -5.97 -8.49
N GLN A 118 -10.82 -7.27 -8.65
CA GLN A 118 -10.10 -7.82 -9.79
C GLN A 118 -10.84 -7.55 -11.11
N GLU A 119 -12.14 -7.80 -11.13
CA GLU A 119 -13.01 -7.56 -12.31
C GLU A 119 -13.07 -6.06 -12.63
N ALA A 120 -13.30 -5.21 -11.64
CA ALA A 120 -13.34 -3.76 -11.82
C ALA A 120 -12.00 -3.21 -12.34
N LEU A 121 -10.87 -3.68 -11.80
CA LEU A 121 -9.55 -3.25 -12.26
C LEU A 121 -9.30 -3.64 -13.71
N ALA A 122 -9.67 -4.85 -14.13
CA ALA A 122 -9.56 -5.27 -15.52
C ALA A 122 -10.40 -4.37 -16.46
N LEU A 123 -11.64 -4.05 -16.07
CA LEU A 123 -12.53 -3.20 -16.84
C LEU A 123 -12.03 -1.75 -16.93
N VAL A 124 -11.58 -1.17 -15.81
CA VAL A 124 -11.08 0.22 -15.77
C VAL A 124 -9.75 0.35 -16.53
N THR A 125 -8.84 -0.62 -16.42
CA THR A 125 -7.58 -0.61 -17.20
C THR A 125 -7.84 -0.73 -18.69
N GLN A 126 -8.77 -1.60 -19.11
CA GLN A 126 -9.21 -1.71 -20.50
C GLN A 126 -9.83 -0.40 -20.99
N ALA A 127 -10.73 0.21 -20.19
CA ALA A 127 -11.36 1.48 -20.51
C ALA A 127 -10.32 2.61 -20.62
N ALA A 128 -9.27 2.61 -19.78
CA ALA A 128 -8.16 3.54 -19.83
C ALA A 128 -7.20 3.30 -21.01
N GLY A 129 -7.29 2.16 -21.69
CA GLY A 129 -6.34 1.75 -22.74
C GLY A 129 -4.95 1.41 -22.18
N LEU A 130 -4.87 0.98 -20.91
CA LEU A 130 -3.63 0.60 -20.26
C LEU A 130 -3.40 -0.89 -20.31
N ASN A 131 -2.12 -1.29 -20.36
CA ASN A 131 -1.70 -2.67 -20.21
C ASN A 131 -1.23 -2.91 -18.78
N ALA A 132 -1.88 -3.84 -18.08
CA ALA A 132 -1.57 -4.19 -16.71
C ALA A 132 -0.68 -5.44 -16.56
N ASP A 133 -0.12 -5.99 -17.65
CA ASP A 133 0.63 -7.26 -17.64
C ASP A 133 1.89 -7.21 -16.75
N SER A 134 2.39 -6.03 -16.46
CA SER A 134 3.57 -5.83 -15.62
C SER A 134 3.24 -5.14 -14.29
N TRP A 135 2.01 -5.25 -13.80
CA TRP A 135 1.61 -4.61 -12.56
C TRP A 135 1.56 -5.59 -11.40
N THR A 136 2.09 -5.16 -10.25
CA THR A 136 1.80 -5.75 -8.94
C THR A 136 1.05 -4.74 -8.12
N VAL A 137 -0.12 -5.13 -7.61
CA VAL A 137 -0.96 -4.29 -6.76
C VAL A 137 -1.24 -5.05 -5.46
N ARG A 138 -0.92 -4.44 -4.33
CA ARG A 138 -1.15 -5.02 -3.00
C ARG A 138 -2.16 -4.19 -2.25
N PHE A 139 -3.21 -4.85 -1.76
CA PHE A 139 -4.23 -4.26 -0.91
C PHE A 139 -4.06 -4.72 0.52
N ARG A 140 -4.09 -3.77 1.46
CA ARG A 140 -3.99 -4.04 2.89
C ARG A 140 -5.11 -3.32 3.63
N LEU A 141 -5.80 -4.07 4.48
CA LEU A 141 -6.78 -3.53 5.42
C LEU A 141 -6.12 -3.38 6.79
N PRO A 142 -5.92 -2.14 7.30
CA PRO A 142 -5.11 -1.91 8.51
C PRO A 142 -5.83 -2.24 9.83
N TYR A 143 -7.05 -2.78 9.78
CA TYR A 143 -7.89 -3.04 10.96
C TYR A 143 -7.87 -4.52 11.35
N ALA A 144 -7.34 -4.83 12.55
CA ALA A 144 -7.25 -6.20 13.04
C ALA A 144 -8.63 -6.81 13.30
N GLY A 145 -8.82 -8.04 12.81
CA GLY A 145 -10.09 -8.77 13.01
C GLY A 145 -11.23 -8.36 12.08
N VAL A 146 -11.07 -7.28 11.31
CA VAL A 146 -12.09 -6.81 10.35
C VAL A 146 -12.01 -7.60 9.05
N THR A 147 -13.16 -7.91 8.48
CA THR A 147 -13.27 -8.48 7.12
C THR A 147 -14.19 -7.59 6.29
N LEU A 148 -13.67 -7.12 5.15
CA LEU A 148 -14.47 -6.43 4.15
C LEU A 148 -15.26 -7.42 3.31
N TYR A 149 -16.56 -7.24 3.28
CA TYR A 149 -17.49 -7.98 2.44
C TYR A 149 -18.06 -7.05 1.35
N GLY A 150 -18.62 -7.69 0.31
CA GLY A 150 -19.33 -6.96 -0.74
C GLY A 150 -18.43 -6.42 -1.85
N GLU A 151 -19.09 -5.88 -2.84
CA GLU A 151 -18.49 -5.44 -4.13
C GLU A 151 -18.33 -3.92 -4.21
N SER A 152 -19.03 -3.18 -3.34
CA SER A 152 -19.21 -1.73 -3.44
C SER A 152 -17.93 -0.89 -3.32
N LEU A 153 -16.80 -1.50 -2.91
CA LEU A 153 -15.48 -0.86 -2.87
C LEU A 153 -14.77 -0.90 -4.24
N SER A 154 -15.23 -1.74 -5.16
CA SER A 154 -14.43 -2.14 -6.34
C SER A 154 -14.19 -0.99 -7.32
N ALA A 155 -15.16 -0.10 -7.53
CA ALA A 155 -14.98 1.05 -8.40
C ALA A 155 -13.92 2.01 -7.84
N MET A 156 -14.01 2.38 -6.54
CA MET A 156 -13.03 3.26 -5.90
C MET A 156 -11.62 2.64 -5.93
N ALA A 157 -11.50 1.35 -5.61
CA ALA A 157 -10.23 0.64 -5.62
C ALA A 157 -9.60 0.60 -7.01
N ALA A 158 -10.37 0.24 -8.05
CA ALA A 158 -9.87 0.15 -9.42
C ALA A 158 -9.43 1.51 -9.98
N MET A 159 -10.22 2.56 -9.78
CA MET A 159 -9.88 3.91 -10.22
C MET A 159 -8.64 4.46 -9.52
N SER A 160 -8.50 4.21 -8.22
CA SER A 160 -7.32 4.63 -7.46
C SER A 160 -6.04 3.91 -7.92
N VAL A 161 -6.12 2.63 -8.26
CA VAL A 161 -4.97 1.90 -8.84
C VAL A 161 -4.59 2.47 -10.20
N VAL A 162 -5.56 2.77 -11.07
CA VAL A 162 -5.29 3.38 -12.37
C VAL A 162 -4.68 4.78 -12.22
N ALA A 163 -5.17 5.57 -11.28
CA ALA A 163 -4.59 6.88 -10.96
C ALA A 163 -3.12 6.74 -10.49
N LEU A 164 -2.83 5.78 -9.59
CA LEU A 164 -1.45 5.48 -9.18
C LEU A 164 -0.56 5.08 -10.36
N ALA A 165 -1.08 4.24 -11.26
CA ALA A 165 -0.35 3.80 -12.45
C ALA A 165 -0.02 4.96 -13.40
N LYS A 166 -0.97 5.88 -13.60
CA LYS A 166 -0.80 7.10 -14.42
C LYS A 166 0.01 8.19 -13.71
N GLY A 167 0.16 8.11 -12.37
CA GLY A 167 0.81 9.15 -11.56
C GLY A 167 -0.09 10.33 -11.26
N GLU A 168 -1.39 10.15 -11.36
CA GLU A 168 -2.42 11.12 -11.04
C GLU A 168 -2.83 11.01 -9.58
N MET A 169 -3.24 12.11 -8.97
CA MET A 169 -3.68 12.12 -7.57
C MET A 169 -5.20 11.98 -7.49
N VAL A 170 -5.66 11.17 -6.54
CA VAL A 170 -7.06 11.10 -6.15
C VAL A 170 -7.32 12.14 -5.08
N HIS A 171 -8.39 12.92 -5.21
CA HIS A 171 -8.79 13.92 -4.23
C HIS A 171 -9.14 13.28 -2.88
N GLY A 172 -8.47 13.69 -1.81
CA GLY A 172 -8.66 13.12 -0.48
C GLY A 172 -9.98 13.50 0.21
N ASP A 173 -10.70 14.48 -0.31
CA ASP A 173 -12.00 14.96 0.20
C ASP A 173 -13.21 14.41 -0.60
N ILE A 174 -12.94 13.47 -1.51
CA ILE A 174 -13.95 12.79 -2.33
C ILE A 174 -13.89 11.28 -2.06
N VAL A 175 -15.04 10.69 -1.81
CA VAL A 175 -15.18 9.23 -1.65
C VAL A 175 -16.24 8.70 -2.60
N MET A 176 -16.13 7.44 -2.95
CA MET A 176 -17.01 6.79 -3.91
C MET A 176 -17.48 5.43 -3.41
N THR A 177 -18.70 5.06 -3.79
CA THR A 177 -19.21 3.69 -3.69
C THR A 177 -19.80 3.26 -5.03
N GLY A 178 -19.65 1.99 -5.37
CA GLY A 178 -20.16 1.42 -6.62
C GLY A 178 -19.34 0.22 -7.09
N THR A 179 -19.90 -0.50 -8.04
CA THR A 179 -19.20 -1.52 -8.84
C THR A 179 -18.89 -0.97 -10.23
N VAL A 180 -18.14 -1.73 -11.02
CA VAL A 180 -17.90 -1.42 -12.44
C VAL A 180 -18.56 -2.49 -13.27
N THR A 181 -19.41 -2.10 -14.23
CA THR A 181 -20.06 -3.03 -15.14
C THR A 181 -19.22 -3.25 -16.41
N PRO A 182 -19.43 -4.35 -17.16
CA PRO A 182 -18.73 -4.59 -18.41
C PRO A 182 -18.92 -3.50 -19.47
N GLU A 183 -20.02 -2.75 -19.38
CA GLU A 183 -20.35 -1.62 -20.29
C GLU A 183 -19.60 -0.34 -19.91
N GLY A 184 -18.78 -0.36 -18.82
CA GLY A 184 -18.07 0.80 -18.32
C GLY A 184 -18.95 1.77 -17.53
N SER A 185 -20.06 1.29 -17.01
CA SER A 185 -20.95 2.05 -16.11
C SER A 185 -20.60 1.79 -14.65
N ILE A 186 -21.04 2.69 -13.76
CA ILE A 186 -21.00 2.50 -12.33
C ILE A 186 -22.25 1.76 -11.90
N GLY A 187 -22.07 0.55 -11.40
CA GLY A 187 -23.16 -0.34 -11.03
C GLY A 187 -23.69 -0.07 -9.62
N THR A 188 -24.99 -0.37 -9.46
CA THR A 188 -25.77 -0.20 -8.24
C THR A 188 -25.21 -0.97 -7.06
N VAL A 189 -25.33 -0.38 -5.87
CA VAL A 189 -24.92 -0.97 -4.57
C VAL A 189 -25.88 -0.53 -3.49
N GLY A 190 -26.09 -1.37 -2.49
CA GLY A 190 -26.98 -1.05 -1.37
C GLY A 190 -26.34 -0.20 -0.27
N GLY A 191 -27.21 0.32 0.62
CA GLY A 191 -26.85 1.08 1.80
C GLY A 191 -26.41 2.52 1.50
N ILE A 192 -26.83 3.10 0.38
CA ILE A 192 -26.48 4.46 -0.04
C ILE A 192 -26.80 5.51 1.05
N PRO A 193 -27.99 5.54 1.65
CA PRO A 193 -28.31 6.52 2.69
C PRO A 193 -27.33 6.48 3.87
N LEU A 194 -27.00 5.28 4.35
CA LEU A 194 -26.07 5.10 5.47
C LEU A 194 -24.63 5.50 5.10
N LYS A 195 -24.20 5.20 3.88
CA LYS A 195 -22.89 5.57 3.36
C LYS A 195 -22.72 7.07 3.21
N ILE A 196 -23.78 7.78 2.79
CA ILE A 196 -23.82 9.25 2.72
C ILE A 196 -23.64 9.85 4.12
N VAL A 197 -24.36 9.33 5.11
CA VAL A 197 -24.23 9.77 6.50
C VAL A 197 -22.82 9.56 7.03
N ALA A 198 -22.23 8.38 6.79
CA ALA A 198 -20.85 8.09 7.21
C ALA A 198 -19.83 9.02 6.55
N ALA A 199 -19.95 9.26 5.26
CA ALA A 199 -19.07 10.18 4.55
C ALA A 199 -19.18 11.62 5.08
N HIS A 200 -20.39 12.06 5.45
CA HIS A 200 -20.58 13.36 6.06
C HIS A 200 -19.95 13.45 7.46
N GLN A 201 -20.08 12.41 8.28
CA GLN A 201 -19.45 12.34 9.61
C GLN A 201 -17.92 12.40 9.53
N GLU A 202 -17.34 11.81 8.50
CA GLU A 202 -15.89 11.84 8.23
C GLU A 202 -15.46 13.08 7.39
N HIS A 203 -16.34 14.07 7.24
CA HIS A 203 -16.08 15.36 6.63
C HIS A 203 -15.67 15.33 5.14
N PHE A 204 -16.11 14.33 4.39
CA PHE A 204 -15.95 14.34 2.94
C PHE A 204 -16.79 15.46 2.33
N ARG A 205 -16.18 16.22 1.43
CA ARG A 205 -16.87 17.29 0.70
C ARG A 205 -17.80 16.74 -0.38
N ARG A 206 -17.48 15.57 -0.92
CA ARG A 206 -18.22 14.96 -2.02
C ARG A 206 -18.29 13.45 -1.93
N VAL A 207 -19.48 12.91 -2.21
CA VAL A 207 -19.70 11.45 -2.35
C VAL A 207 -20.17 11.16 -3.76
N LEU A 208 -19.49 10.25 -4.46
CA LEU A 208 -19.92 9.73 -5.73
C LEU A 208 -20.70 8.42 -5.50
N ILE A 209 -21.91 8.37 -6.04
CA ILE A 209 -22.81 7.22 -5.95
C ILE A 209 -23.23 6.76 -7.36
N PRO A 210 -23.67 5.50 -7.55
CA PRO A 210 -24.27 5.09 -8.80
C PRO A 210 -25.45 5.98 -9.18
N GLU A 211 -25.64 6.24 -10.48
CA GLU A 211 -26.80 6.99 -10.97
C GLU A 211 -28.10 6.19 -10.77
N GLU A 212 -28.03 4.88 -10.89
CA GLU A 212 -29.16 4.00 -10.64
C GLU A 212 -29.19 3.60 -9.16
N PRO A 213 -30.23 4.01 -8.39
CA PRO A 213 -30.35 3.65 -6.99
C PRO A 213 -30.71 2.16 -6.83
N ASP A 214 -30.36 1.59 -5.68
CA ASP A 214 -30.93 0.32 -5.24
C ASP A 214 -32.38 0.58 -4.78
N VAL A 215 -33.31 -0.14 -5.34
CA VAL A 215 -34.73 -0.02 -4.97
C VAL A 215 -35.02 -0.43 -3.53
N ALA A 216 -34.12 -1.14 -2.88
CA ALA A 216 -34.19 -1.51 -1.47
C ALA A 216 -33.75 -0.37 -0.54
N ASP A 217 -32.95 0.57 -1.05
CA ASP A 217 -32.56 1.77 -0.31
C ASP A 217 -33.72 2.77 -0.32
N GLY A 218 -34.01 3.38 0.80
CA GLY A 218 -34.95 4.49 0.85
C GLY A 218 -34.36 5.76 0.21
N ASP A 219 -35.17 6.82 0.21
CA ASP A 219 -34.70 8.16 -0.16
C ASP A 219 -33.60 8.63 0.78
N TRP A 220 -32.69 9.43 0.28
CA TRP A 220 -31.63 10.05 1.09
C TRP A 220 -31.74 11.58 1.03
N GLU A 221 -31.33 12.22 2.10
CA GLU A 221 -31.15 13.66 2.13
C GLU A 221 -29.67 14.00 1.89
N THR A 222 -29.42 15.08 1.13
CA THR A 222 -28.06 15.59 0.96
C THR A 222 -27.68 16.41 2.20
N PRO A 223 -26.66 15.98 2.97
CA PRO A 223 -26.23 16.72 4.15
C PRO A 223 -25.71 18.12 3.79
N PHE A 224 -25.83 19.05 4.77
CA PHE A 224 -25.34 20.41 4.60
C PHE A 224 -23.82 20.43 4.33
N LEU A 225 -23.38 21.24 3.37
CA LEU A 225 -22.00 21.40 2.94
C LEU A 225 -21.35 20.15 2.28
N MET A 226 -22.12 19.14 1.92
CA MET A 226 -21.66 17.99 1.18
C MET A 226 -22.36 17.91 -0.17
N HIS A 227 -21.65 17.40 -1.19
CA HIS A 227 -22.23 17.13 -2.50
C HIS A 227 -22.40 15.62 -2.70
N VAL A 228 -23.64 15.17 -2.88
CA VAL A 228 -23.93 13.82 -3.36
C VAL A 228 -24.08 13.90 -4.87
N SER A 229 -23.20 13.15 -5.57
CA SER A 229 -23.11 13.23 -7.04
C SER A 229 -23.36 11.85 -7.64
N PRO A 230 -24.52 11.61 -8.24
CA PRO A 230 -24.76 10.44 -9.06
C PRO A 230 -23.82 10.43 -10.26
N VAL A 231 -23.17 9.30 -10.52
CA VAL A 231 -22.25 9.09 -11.64
C VAL A 231 -22.64 7.84 -12.42
N ARG A 232 -22.69 7.97 -13.74
CA ARG A 232 -23.10 6.89 -14.63
C ARG A 232 -21.93 6.03 -15.08
N SER A 233 -20.81 6.65 -15.47
CA SER A 233 -19.71 5.97 -16.14
C SER A 233 -18.40 6.08 -15.38
N VAL A 234 -17.50 5.14 -15.67
CA VAL A 234 -16.15 5.14 -15.11
C VAL A 234 -15.35 6.41 -15.47
N ASP A 235 -15.52 6.98 -16.67
CA ASP A 235 -14.82 8.20 -17.08
C ASP A 235 -15.28 9.42 -16.26
N VAL A 236 -16.60 9.58 -16.09
CA VAL A 236 -17.17 10.67 -15.27
C VAL A 236 -16.75 10.54 -13.81
N ALA A 237 -16.76 9.32 -13.27
CA ALA A 237 -16.33 9.07 -11.91
C ALA A 237 -14.82 9.31 -11.73
N TYR A 238 -14.02 8.86 -12.69
CA TYR A 238 -12.57 9.07 -12.69
C TYR A 238 -12.22 10.55 -12.75
N PHE A 239 -12.86 11.30 -13.66
CA PHE A 239 -12.70 12.76 -13.74
C PHE A 239 -13.06 13.45 -12.44
N ALA A 240 -14.17 13.05 -11.79
CA ALA A 240 -14.57 13.61 -10.50
C ALA A 240 -13.57 13.30 -9.37
N LEU A 241 -12.85 12.18 -9.45
CA LEU A 241 -11.86 11.76 -8.46
C LEU A 241 -10.48 12.40 -8.67
N THR A 242 -10.10 12.76 -9.93
CA THR A 242 -8.71 13.09 -10.28
C THR A 242 -8.55 14.38 -11.07
N ASP A 243 -9.62 15.01 -11.56
CA ASP A 243 -9.66 16.09 -12.55
C ASP A 243 -9.05 15.71 -13.93
N HIS A 244 -8.80 14.41 -14.16
CA HIS A 244 -8.27 13.91 -15.42
C HIS A 244 -9.26 12.94 -16.09
N HIS A 245 -9.30 12.94 -17.41
CA HIS A 245 -10.05 11.93 -18.15
C HIS A 245 -9.36 10.56 -18.09
N LEU A 246 -10.17 9.50 -18.06
CA LEU A 246 -9.65 8.14 -17.99
C LEU A 246 -8.78 7.80 -19.20
N LYS A 247 -9.20 8.19 -20.40
CA LYS A 247 -8.35 8.23 -21.60
C LYS A 247 -7.88 9.66 -21.84
N ALA A 248 -6.59 9.82 -22.09
CA ALA A 248 -6.09 11.10 -22.58
C ALA A 248 -6.84 11.43 -23.90
N SER A 249 -7.51 12.58 -23.93
CA SER A 249 -8.10 13.04 -25.19
C SER A 249 -6.96 13.38 -26.15
N GLY A 250 -7.16 13.17 -27.46
CA GLY A 250 -6.13 13.51 -28.44
C GLY A 250 -5.67 14.98 -28.41
N ALA A 251 -6.42 15.87 -27.74
CA ALA A 251 -6.07 17.26 -27.49
C ALA A 251 -5.02 17.40 -26.39
N ASP A 252 -5.06 16.56 -25.34
CA ASP A 252 -4.11 16.60 -24.22
C ASP A 252 -2.73 16.10 -24.66
N GLN A 253 -2.69 15.11 -25.57
CA GLN A 253 -1.43 14.60 -26.13
C GLN A 253 -0.70 15.63 -27.00
N GLN A 254 -1.41 16.53 -27.68
CA GLN A 254 -0.79 17.61 -28.47
C GLN A 254 -0.18 18.70 -27.58
N PHE A 255 -0.74 18.94 -26.40
CA PHE A 255 -0.24 19.94 -25.47
C PHE A 255 1.06 19.51 -24.80
N GLU A 256 1.16 18.23 -24.37
CA GLU A 256 2.39 17.70 -23.80
C GLU A 256 3.55 17.64 -24.79
N VAL A 257 3.29 17.28 -26.06
CA VAL A 257 4.31 17.28 -27.12
C VAL A 257 4.77 18.69 -27.45
N SER A 258 3.91 19.69 -27.27
CA SER A 258 4.25 21.12 -27.49
C SER A 258 5.10 21.72 -26.37
N LEU A 259 4.99 21.22 -25.13
CA LEU A 259 5.81 21.69 -23.99
C LEU A 259 7.18 20.99 -23.92
N ALA A 260 7.36 19.88 -24.61
CA ALA A 260 8.60 19.11 -24.66
C ALA A 260 9.55 19.50 -25.80
N ARG A 261 9.24 20.56 -26.59
CA ARG A 261 10.06 21.19 -27.63
C ARG A 261 10.51 22.58 -27.20
#